data_9c1ac2a941b1e49b55342a029e934a9a
#
_entry.id   9c1ac2a941b1e49b55342a029e934a9a
#
_cell.length_a   1.000
_cell.length_b   1.000
_cell.length_c   1.000
_cell.angle_alpha   90.00
_cell.angle_beta   90.00
_cell.angle_gamma   90.00
#
_symmetry.space_group_name_H-M   'P 1'
#
loop_
_entity.id
_entity.type
_entity.pdbx_description
1 polymer ?
#
loop_
_entity_poly.entity_id
_entity_poly.type
_entity_poly.pdbx_seq_one_letter_code
_entity_poly.pdbx_strand_id
1 'polypeptide(L)'
;MARRTSLKDEWQFEPEVPSDKQNLSIESITLPASQPRRYFDPEKLRQLAESVRQHGILEPILVRPSTKEGLYELVAGERRFRAAQEVGLTSVPVTSRELSDEEALHLALIENLQREDLNPVEETEGILQLLALRLKIPPVEVPPLMYKMRNEANGTVNQNVLINSEAEAVQAVFSEIGTITWESFATTRLPLLRLLPEILEALQSGKIAYTKAQAISRLKDVNQRKELLEEAIAQELSLSQIKDKVAILKAPKSNDQNEPSLKSQIDDVLRQAKRSKVWDDAKKQRRLAKILADLKTLVGDADNS
;
A
#
# COMPACT_ATOMS: atom_id res chain seq x y z
N MET A 1 13.79 -8.31 41.35
CA MET A 1 12.82 -8.46 40.27
C MET A 1 12.63 -7.08 39.63
N ALA A 2 13.32 -6.80 38.53
CA ALA A 2 13.18 -5.56 37.80
C ALA A 2 11.86 -5.60 36.99
N ARG A 3 10.98 -4.61 37.20
CA ARG A 3 9.78 -4.42 36.36
C ARG A 3 10.25 -4.17 34.92
N ARG A 4 9.88 -5.06 34.01
CA ARG A 4 9.96 -4.81 32.58
C ARG A 4 9.00 -3.66 32.28
N THR A 5 9.53 -2.48 32.02
CA THR A 5 8.81 -1.36 31.41
C THR A 5 8.35 -1.82 30.03
N SER A 6 7.06 -1.81 29.80
CA SER A 6 6.45 -2.09 28.49
C SER A 6 6.86 -0.99 27.53
N LEU A 7 7.22 -1.32 26.28
CA LEU A 7 7.46 -0.35 25.22
C LEU A 7 6.27 0.60 24.98
N LYS A 8 5.08 0.24 25.47
CA LYS A 8 3.89 1.12 25.50
C LYS A 8 4.07 2.34 26.39
N ASP A 9 4.90 2.25 27.45
CA ASP A 9 5.05 3.34 28.42
C ASP A 9 6.07 4.41 27.97
N GLU A 10 6.92 4.09 26.97
CA GLU A 10 7.92 5.04 26.44
C GLU A 10 7.35 6.10 25.47
N TRP A 11 6.14 5.90 24.94
CA TRP A 11 5.56 6.76 23.89
C TRP A 11 4.13 7.25 24.20
N GLN A 12 3.72 7.20 25.47
CA GLN A 12 2.52 7.91 25.90
C GLN A 12 2.87 9.41 25.94
N PHE A 13 2.57 10.10 24.83
CA PHE A 13 2.45 11.55 24.89
C PHE A 13 1.25 11.86 25.78
N GLU A 14 1.49 12.11 27.07
CA GLU A 14 0.48 12.82 27.84
C GLU A 14 0.20 14.13 27.07
N PRO A 15 -1.07 14.46 26.83
CA PRO A 15 -1.41 15.73 26.21
C PRO A 15 -1.04 16.82 27.24
N GLU A 16 0.23 17.22 27.28
CA GLU A 16 0.59 18.44 27.95
C GLU A 16 -0.25 19.57 27.35
N VAL A 17 -0.96 20.25 28.21
CA VAL A 17 -1.78 21.42 27.90
C VAL A 17 -0.99 22.33 26.95
N PRO A 18 -1.55 22.77 25.81
CA PRO A 18 -0.82 23.52 24.81
C PRO A 18 -0.21 24.76 25.48
N SER A 19 1.11 24.81 25.52
CA SER A 19 1.83 26.04 25.81
C SER A 19 1.39 27.09 24.79
N ASP A 20 1.13 28.28 25.25
CA ASP A 20 0.67 29.47 24.58
C ASP A 20 0.67 29.44 23.05
N LYS A 21 -0.51 29.66 22.46
CA LYS A 21 -0.64 29.97 21.03
C LYS A 21 0.20 31.22 20.78
N GLN A 22 1.37 31.02 20.20
CA GLN A 22 2.26 32.10 19.82
C GLN A 22 2.09 32.39 18.32
N ASN A 23 2.26 33.67 17.94
CA ASN A 23 2.41 34.03 16.55
C ASN A 23 3.91 34.15 16.25
N LEU A 24 4.39 33.37 15.29
CA LEU A 24 5.77 33.49 14.81
C LEU A 24 5.80 34.12 13.41
N SER A 25 6.88 34.87 13.15
CA SER A 25 7.15 35.33 11.78
C SER A 25 7.34 34.15 10.84
N ILE A 26 6.77 34.21 9.65
CA ILE A 26 6.95 33.15 8.62
C ILE A 26 8.45 32.97 8.29
N GLU A 27 9.23 34.04 8.31
CA GLU A 27 10.66 34.00 8.01
C GLU A 27 11.48 33.25 9.08
N SER A 28 10.95 33.13 10.31
CA SER A 28 11.59 32.37 11.38
C SER A 28 11.32 30.86 11.31
N ILE A 29 10.45 30.39 10.41
CA ILE A 29 10.07 28.99 10.29
C ILE A 29 10.75 28.38 9.08
N THR A 30 11.51 27.30 9.29
CA THR A 30 12.21 26.55 8.26
C THR A 30 11.53 25.21 8.01
N LEU A 31 11.57 24.72 6.76
CA LEU A 31 11.11 23.37 6.44
C LEU A 31 12.21 22.36 6.79
N PRO A 32 11.86 21.16 7.29
CA PRO A 32 12.84 20.10 7.55
C PRO A 32 13.49 19.62 6.24
N ALA A 33 14.72 19.11 6.34
CA ALA A 33 15.48 18.62 5.19
C ALA A 33 14.83 17.41 4.48
N SER A 34 14.06 16.63 5.22
CA SER A 34 13.29 15.48 4.67
C SER A 34 11.81 15.68 5.00
N GLN A 35 11.00 15.77 3.94
CA GLN A 35 9.56 15.89 4.06
C GLN A 35 8.89 14.58 3.65
N PRO A 36 8.02 13.99 4.50
CA PRO A 36 7.24 12.80 4.15
C PRO A 36 6.30 13.04 2.97
N ARG A 37 5.83 14.28 2.81
CA ARG A 37 4.88 14.65 1.75
C ARG A 37 5.60 15.11 0.50
N ARG A 38 5.47 14.35 -0.61
CA ARG A 38 6.12 14.65 -1.91
C ARG A 38 5.22 15.41 -2.89
N TYR A 39 3.91 15.31 -2.75
CA TYR A 39 2.96 15.91 -3.69
C TYR A 39 1.92 16.78 -3.00
N PHE A 40 1.69 17.95 -3.57
CA PHE A 40 0.66 18.90 -3.19
C PHE A 40 -0.22 19.14 -4.41
N ASP A 41 -1.51 18.84 -4.29
CA ASP A 41 -2.50 19.18 -5.29
C ASP A 41 -2.62 20.72 -5.36
N PRO A 42 -2.28 21.36 -6.52
CA PRO A 42 -2.27 22.82 -6.63
C PRO A 42 -3.66 23.42 -6.41
N GLU A 43 -4.72 22.75 -6.87
CA GLU A 43 -6.09 23.23 -6.73
C GLU A 43 -6.53 23.24 -5.28
N LYS A 44 -6.27 22.15 -4.55
CA LYS A 44 -6.56 22.05 -3.11
C LYS A 44 -5.72 23.03 -2.28
N LEU A 45 -4.49 23.34 -2.71
CA LEU A 45 -3.65 24.35 -2.04
C LEU A 45 -4.23 25.75 -2.27
N ARG A 46 -4.65 26.07 -3.48
CA ARG A 46 -5.29 27.36 -3.82
C ARG A 46 -6.60 27.59 -3.05
N GLN A 47 -7.44 26.54 -2.93
CA GLN A 47 -8.66 26.61 -2.12
C GLN A 47 -8.34 26.88 -0.64
N LEU A 48 -7.31 26.24 -0.12
CA LEU A 48 -6.85 26.49 1.26
C LEU A 48 -6.28 27.91 1.40
N ALA A 49 -5.51 28.39 0.43
CA ALA A 49 -4.98 29.76 0.42
C ALA A 49 -6.10 30.79 0.45
N GLU A 50 -7.17 30.58 -0.33
CA GLU A 50 -8.34 31.48 -0.30
C GLU A 50 -9.04 31.46 1.07
N SER A 51 -9.20 30.28 1.69
CA SER A 51 -9.72 30.18 3.04
C SER A 51 -8.83 30.89 4.07
N VAL A 52 -7.50 30.73 3.96
CA VAL A 52 -6.54 31.41 4.84
C VAL A 52 -6.57 32.92 4.64
N ARG A 53 -6.82 33.42 3.44
CA ARG A 53 -6.97 34.86 3.16
C ARG A 53 -8.19 35.44 3.87
N GLN A 54 -9.29 34.68 3.90
CA GLN A 54 -10.56 35.16 4.48
C GLN A 54 -10.62 35.02 6.00
N HIS A 55 -10.09 33.92 6.54
CA HIS A 55 -10.31 33.55 7.95
C HIS A 55 -9.01 33.45 8.76
N GLY A 56 -7.84 33.59 8.13
CA GLY A 56 -6.56 33.30 8.75
C GLY A 56 -6.35 31.78 8.94
N ILE A 57 -5.31 31.43 9.66
CA ILE A 57 -5.03 30.04 10.06
C ILE A 57 -5.82 29.74 11.33
N LEU A 58 -6.84 28.90 11.23
CA LEU A 58 -7.71 28.54 12.34
C LEU A 58 -7.05 27.52 13.29
N GLU A 59 -6.29 26.58 12.74
CA GLU A 59 -5.58 25.57 13.49
C GLU A 59 -4.08 25.84 13.46
N PRO A 60 -3.40 26.02 14.63
CA PRO A 60 -1.99 26.36 14.69
C PRO A 60 -1.09 25.34 13.96
N ILE A 61 0.05 25.82 13.48
CA ILE A 61 1.11 25.02 12.87
C ILE A 61 1.99 24.47 14.00
N LEU A 62 2.36 23.20 13.97
CA LEU A 62 3.27 22.61 14.93
C LEU A 62 4.72 22.85 14.49
N VAL A 63 5.48 23.46 15.40
CA VAL A 63 6.90 23.74 15.20
C VAL A 63 7.72 23.26 16.40
N ARG A 64 9.02 23.09 16.20
CA ARG A 64 10.00 22.89 17.27
C ARG A 64 11.12 23.95 17.18
N PRO A 65 11.77 24.33 18.30
CA PRO A 65 12.95 25.18 18.24
C PRO A 65 14.04 24.54 17.38
N SER A 66 14.68 25.35 16.55
CA SER A 66 15.85 24.94 15.78
C SER A 66 17.12 25.07 16.62
N THR A 67 18.19 24.39 16.23
CA THR A 67 19.53 24.59 16.82
C THR A 67 20.08 26.01 16.61
N LYS A 68 19.52 26.76 15.66
CA LYS A 68 19.85 28.18 15.44
C LYS A 68 18.88 29.05 16.21
N GLU A 69 19.44 29.93 17.03
CA GLU A 69 18.69 30.87 17.89
C GLU A 69 17.67 31.68 17.10
N GLY A 70 16.44 31.75 17.58
CA GLY A 70 15.34 32.48 16.95
C GLY A 70 14.70 31.82 15.74
N LEU A 71 15.15 30.64 15.32
CA LEU A 71 14.55 29.86 14.24
C LEU A 71 13.79 28.65 14.79
N TYR A 72 12.77 28.27 14.03
CA TYR A 72 11.93 27.12 14.32
C TYR A 72 11.89 26.19 13.09
N GLU A 73 11.72 24.90 13.33
CA GLU A 73 11.53 23.92 12.29
C GLU A 73 10.09 23.44 12.27
N LEU A 74 9.49 23.39 11.07
CA LEU A 74 8.14 22.90 10.87
C LEU A 74 8.07 21.39 11.13
N VAL A 75 7.17 20.95 12.01
CA VAL A 75 6.91 19.54 12.30
C VAL A 75 5.63 19.06 11.56
N ALA A 76 4.53 19.82 11.69
CA ALA A 76 3.25 19.47 11.07
C ALA A 76 2.49 20.72 10.61
N GLY A 77 1.62 20.57 9.59
CA GLY A 77 0.82 21.67 9.05
C GLY A 77 1.44 22.36 7.84
N GLU A 78 2.26 21.68 7.02
CA GLU A 78 2.94 22.26 5.85
C GLU A 78 1.99 22.91 4.84
N ARG A 79 0.79 22.34 4.62
CA ARG A 79 -0.20 22.96 3.71
C ARG A 79 -0.63 24.33 4.20
N ARG A 80 -0.87 24.47 5.51
CA ARG A 80 -1.25 25.74 6.13
C ARG A 80 -0.13 26.76 6.02
N PHE A 81 1.11 26.32 6.25
CA PHE A 81 2.30 27.14 6.12
C PHE A 81 2.49 27.65 4.68
N ARG A 82 2.40 26.77 3.68
CA ARG A 82 2.51 27.15 2.26
C ARG A 82 1.37 28.08 1.81
N ALA A 83 0.14 27.80 2.25
CA ALA A 83 -1.01 28.67 1.99
C ALA A 83 -0.80 30.08 2.61
N ALA A 84 -0.25 30.16 3.82
CA ALA A 84 0.08 31.44 4.45
C ALA A 84 1.15 32.22 3.69
N GLN A 85 2.18 31.53 3.18
CA GLN A 85 3.18 32.15 2.31
C GLN A 85 2.57 32.68 1.00
N GLU A 86 1.70 31.89 0.35
CA GLU A 86 1.03 32.25 -0.91
C GLU A 86 0.15 33.49 -0.76
N VAL A 87 -0.53 33.65 0.37
CA VAL A 87 -1.36 34.86 0.63
C VAL A 87 -0.59 36.02 1.23
N GLY A 88 0.71 35.87 1.51
CA GLY A 88 1.59 36.94 1.98
C GLY A 88 1.39 37.30 3.46
N LEU A 89 1.00 36.34 4.32
CA LEU A 89 0.96 36.58 5.76
C LEU A 89 2.39 36.78 6.28
N THR A 90 2.57 37.74 7.20
CA THR A 90 3.86 37.99 7.84
C THR A 90 4.10 37.12 9.08
N SER A 91 3.01 36.66 9.71
CA SER A 91 3.06 35.79 10.89
C SER A 91 1.96 34.75 10.87
N VAL A 92 2.18 33.63 11.56
CA VAL A 92 1.28 32.51 11.64
C VAL A 92 1.15 32.01 13.09
N PRO A 93 -0.06 31.55 13.49
CA PRO A 93 -0.25 30.93 14.80
C PRO A 93 0.47 29.58 14.84
N VAL A 94 1.25 29.36 15.88
CA VAL A 94 2.00 28.13 16.08
C VAL A 94 1.77 27.53 17.46
N THR A 95 1.98 26.22 17.55
CA THR A 95 2.26 25.50 18.79
C THR A 95 3.71 25.07 18.75
N SER A 96 4.51 25.55 19.69
CA SER A 96 5.90 25.15 19.80
C SER A 96 6.06 24.03 20.82
N ARG A 97 6.79 22.97 20.45
CA ARG A 97 7.14 21.86 21.34
C ARG A 97 8.62 21.56 21.23
N GLU A 98 9.24 21.28 22.36
CA GLU A 98 10.58 20.69 22.41
C GLU A 98 10.47 19.23 21.97
N LEU A 99 11.01 18.90 20.81
CA LEU A 99 10.95 17.57 20.20
C LEU A 99 12.34 17.19 19.69
N SER A 100 12.74 15.96 19.96
CA SER A 100 13.89 15.34 19.30
C SER A 100 13.62 15.15 17.81
N ASP A 101 14.66 14.86 17.02
CA ASP A 101 14.51 14.56 15.58
C ASP A 101 13.61 13.35 15.35
N GLU A 102 13.71 12.33 16.21
CA GLU A 102 12.92 11.10 16.14
C GLU A 102 11.42 11.37 16.42
N GLU A 103 11.13 12.16 17.46
CA GLU A 103 9.75 12.54 17.81
C GLU A 103 9.11 13.44 16.76
N ALA A 104 9.86 14.42 16.24
CA ALA A 104 9.37 15.30 15.18
C ALA A 104 9.06 14.52 13.90
N LEU A 105 9.94 13.59 13.50
CA LEU A 105 9.70 12.72 12.33
C LEU A 105 8.52 11.78 12.56
N HIS A 106 8.38 11.20 13.75
CA HIS A 106 7.25 10.35 14.11
C HIS A 106 5.92 11.10 13.96
N LEU A 107 5.79 12.29 14.56
CA LEU A 107 4.58 13.11 14.45
C LEU A 107 4.27 13.52 13.01
N ALA A 108 5.30 13.89 12.23
CA ALA A 108 5.12 14.22 10.82
C ALA A 108 4.63 13.03 9.97
N LEU A 109 5.12 11.81 10.26
CA LEU A 109 4.69 10.59 9.59
C LEU A 109 3.24 10.23 9.96
N ILE A 110 2.87 10.31 11.23
CA ILE A 110 1.50 10.03 11.69
C ILE A 110 0.52 11.04 11.07
N GLU A 111 0.82 12.36 11.10
CA GLU A 111 -0.03 13.38 10.48
C GLU A 111 -0.21 13.11 8.98
N ASN A 112 0.87 12.76 8.28
CA ASN A 112 0.81 12.44 6.87
C ASN A 112 -0.04 11.19 6.59
N LEU A 113 0.04 10.15 7.45
CA LEU A 113 -0.75 8.93 7.32
C LEU A 113 -2.24 9.10 7.64
N GLN A 114 -2.63 10.13 8.40
CA GLN A 114 -4.02 10.46 8.70
C GLN A 114 -4.76 11.17 7.55
N ARG A 115 -4.07 11.43 6.44
CA ARG A 115 -4.70 12.07 5.27
C ARG A 115 -5.65 11.11 4.58
N GLU A 116 -6.82 11.62 4.19
CA GLU A 116 -7.84 10.86 3.45
C GLU A 116 -7.49 10.65 1.97
N ASP A 117 -6.57 11.47 1.42
CA ASP A 117 -6.24 11.48 -0.01
C ASP A 117 -4.93 10.73 -0.36
N LEU A 118 -4.39 9.94 0.57
CA LEU A 118 -3.22 9.11 0.30
C LEU A 118 -3.53 8.02 -0.72
N ASN A 119 -2.68 7.93 -1.75
CA ASN A 119 -2.71 6.74 -2.58
C ASN A 119 -2.07 5.54 -1.86
N PRO A 120 -2.39 4.30 -2.27
CA PRO A 120 -1.90 3.10 -1.58
C PRO A 120 -0.37 2.96 -1.55
N VAL A 121 0.35 3.60 -2.46
CA VAL A 121 1.83 3.57 -2.50
C VAL A 121 2.39 4.53 -1.45
N GLU A 122 1.86 5.77 -1.41
CA GLU A 122 2.25 6.75 -0.40
C GLU A 122 1.95 6.24 1.02
N GLU A 123 0.77 5.64 1.23
CA GLU A 123 0.42 4.98 2.49
C GLU A 123 1.44 3.89 2.86
N THR A 124 1.81 3.04 1.88
CA THR A 124 2.79 1.98 2.10
C THR A 124 4.16 2.52 2.46
N GLU A 125 4.65 3.52 1.71
CA GLU A 125 5.94 4.17 1.98
C GLU A 125 5.96 4.85 3.35
N GLY A 126 4.88 5.55 3.73
CA GLY A 126 4.74 6.20 5.04
C GLY A 126 4.77 5.20 6.19
N ILE A 127 4.01 4.11 6.07
CA ILE A 127 4.01 3.04 7.08
C ILE A 127 5.39 2.39 7.21
N LEU A 128 6.09 2.15 6.09
CA LEU A 128 7.46 1.61 6.15
C LEU A 128 8.44 2.54 6.84
N GLN A 129 8.34 3.84 6.58
CA GLN A 129 9.18 4.83 7.27
C GLN A 129 8.90 4.87 8.78
N LEU A 130 7.62 4.80 9.16
CA LEU A 130 7.22 4.75 10.56
C LEU A 130 7.72 3.48 11.27
N LEU A 131 7.59 2.32 10.61
CA LEU A 131 8.14 1.06 11.13
C LEU A 131 9.66 1.09 11.23
N ALA A 132 10.36 1.62 10.22
CA ALA A 132 11.81 1.77 10.22
C ALA A 132 12.29 2.63 11.39
N LEU A 133 11.62 3.75 11.63
CA LEU A 133 11.88 4.64 12.76
C LEU A 133 11.68 3.91 14.10
N ARG A 134 10.55 3.22 14.25
CA ARG A 134 10.21 2.50 15.49
C ARG A 134 11.13 1.34 15.80
N LEU A 135 11.55 0.60 14.76
CA LEU A 135 12.43 -0.55 14.86
C LEU A 135 13.92 -0.16 14.88
N LYS A 136 14.24 1.10 14.59
CA LYS A 136 15.62 1.62 14.44
C LYS A 136 16.44 0.83 13.40
N ILE A 137 15.79 0.46 12.30
CA ILE A 137 16.38 -0.24 11.15
C ILE A 137 16.14 0.53 9.86
N PRO A 138 16.96 0.33 8.81
CA PRO A 138 16.71 0.93 7.51
C PRO A 138 15.35 0.50 6.93
N PRO A 139 14.60 1.39 6.21
CA PRO A 139 13.31 1.04 5.62
C PRO A 139 13.34 -0.19 4.69
N VAL A 140 14.49 -0.47 4.06
CA VAL A 140 14.70 -1.63 3.19
C VAL A 140 14.68 -2.96 3.95
N GLU A 141 14.95 -2.97 5.25
CA GLU A 141 14.95 -4.16 6.10
C GLU A 141 13.57 -4.49 6.68
N VAL A 142 12.65 -3.54 6.68
CA VAL A 142 11.28 -3.75 7.20
C VAL A 142 10.49 -4.81 6.40
N PRO A 143 10.44 -4.79 5.05
CA PRO A 143 9.71 -5.80 4.29
C PRO A 143 10.18 -7.24 4.54
N PRO A 144 11.49 -7.56 4.57
CA PRO A 144 11.97 -8.89 4.95
C PRO A 144 11.48 -9.37 6.32
N LEU A 145 11.51 -8.49 7.33
CA LEU A 145 11.00 -8.79 8.67
C LEU A 145 9.50 -9.13 8.63
N MET A 146 8.71 -8.31 7.98
CA MET A 146 7.26 -8.52 7.87
C MET A 146 6.91 -9.80 7.10
N TYR A 147 7.68 -10.17 6.09
CA TYR A 147 7.49 -11.45 5.40
C TYR A 147 7.84 -12.65 6.30
N LYS A 148 8.86 -12.55 7.15
CA LYS A 148 9.17 -13.58 8.13
C LYS A 148 8.03 -13.75 9.13
N MET A 149 7.52 -12.66 9.73
CA MET A 149 6.37 -12.65 10.61
C MET A 149 5.15 -13.31 9.96
N ARG A 150 4.84 -12.96 8.72
CA ARG A 150 3.70 -13.53 7.98
C ARG A 150 3.88 -15.04 7.72
N ASN A 151 5.07 -15.49 7.35
CA ASN A 151 5.35 -16.90 7.09
C ASN A 151 5.22 -17.73 8.36
N GLU A 152 5.62 -17.20 9.50
CA GLU A 152 5.43 -17.83 10.80
C GLU A 152 3.94 -17.88 11.19
N ALA A 153 3.20 -16.78 11.04
CA ALA A 153 1.76 -16.75 11.29
C ALA A 153 0.98 -17.77 10.44
N ASN A 154 1.46 -18.05 9.22
CA ASN A 154 0.88 -19.04 8.33
C ASN A 154 1.38 -20.49 8.61
N GLY A 155 2.21 -20.68 9.64
CA GLY A 155 2.76 -22.00 9.98
C GLY A 155 3.78 -22.56 8.98
N THR A 156 4.28 -21.72 8.05
CA THR A 156 5.21 -22.15 7.00
C THR A 156 6.63 -22.30 7.54
N VAL A 157 6.99 -21.53 8.56
CA VAL A 157 8.32 -21.52 9.21
C VAL A 157 8.14 -21.24 10.69
N ASN A 158 8.84 -21.98 11.53
CA ASN A 158 8.86 -21.76 12.97
C ASN A 158 10.17 -21.06 13.35
N GLN A 159 10.18 -19.73 13.38
CA GLN A 159 11.38 -18.91 13.66
C GLN A 159 11.26 -18.08 14.94
N ASN A 160 10.17 -18.21 15.70
CA ASN A 160 9.89 -17.42 16.91
C ASN A 160 9.98 -15.89 16.70
N VAL A 161 9.75 -15.41 15.47
CA VAL A 161 9.79 -13.99 15.12
C VAL A 161 8.62 -13.25 15.75
N LEU A 162 7.45 -13.89 15.84
CA LEU A 162 6.22 -13.29 16.41
C LEU A 162 6.28 -13.08 17.93
N ILE A 163 7.26 -13.69 18.61
CA ILE A 163 7.43 -13.57 20.07
C ILE A 163 8.53 -12.58 20.45
N ASN A 164 9.20 -11.97 19.48
CA ASN A 164 10.27 -11.02 19.76
C ASN A 164 9.75 -9.58 19.90
N SER A 165 10.61 -8.71 20.45
CA SER A 165 10.30 -7.28 20.64
C SER A 165 10.02 -6.53 19.34
N GLU A 166 10.57 -6.98 18.21
CA GLU A 166 10.35 -6.37 16.89
C GLU A 166 8.90 -6.60 16.43
N ALA A 167 8.36 -7.80 16.62
CA ALA A 167 6.98 -8.10 16.29
C ALA A 167 6.00 -7.32 17.18
N GLU A 168 6.30 -7.19 18.48
CA GLU A 168 5.51 -6.35 19.40
C GLU A 168 5.51 -4.89 18.94
N ALA A 169 6.67 -4.36 18.52
CA ALA A 169 6.78 -3.01 17.99
C ALA A 169 5.99 -2.81 16.68
N VAL A 170 6.05 -3.78 15.76
CA VAL A 170 5.24 -3.78 14.53
C VAL A 170 3.76 -3.73 14.86
N GLN A 171 3.28 -4.64 15.73
CA GLN A 171 1.87 -4.70 16.12
C GLN A 171 1.41 -3.40 16.80
N ALA A 172 2.26 -2.78 17.63
CA ALA A 172 1.96 -1.50 18.28
C ALA A 172 1.75 -0.38 17.25
N VAL A 173 2.62 -0.27 16.23
CA VAL A 173 2.49 0.70 15.15
C VAL A 173 1.17 0.51 14.38
N PHE A 174 0.81 -0.72 14.03
CA PHE A 174 -0.45 -0.97 13.32
C PHE A 174 -1.69 -0.73 14.20
N SER A 175 -1.58 -0.93 15.52
CA SER A 175 -2.63 -0.55 16.47
C SER A 175 -2.82 0.96 16.58
N GLU A 176 -1.72 1.72 16.48
CA GLU A 176 -1.74 3.19 16.48
C GLU A 176 -2.35 3.76 15.19
N ILE A 177 -1.97 3.20 14.03
CA ILE A 177 -2.52 3.60 12.73
C ILE A 177 -4.02 3.29 12.65
N GLY A 178 -4.46 2.11 13.10
CA GLY A 178 -5.86 1.69 13.22
C GLY A 178 -6.61 1.43 11.91
N THR A 179 -6.03 1.71 10.75
CA THR A 179 -6.71 1.59 9.43
C THR A 179 -6.50 0.26 8.74
N ILE A 180 -5.42 -0.44 9.05
CA ILE A 180 -5.02 -1.71 8.43
C ILE A 180 -4.28 -2.59 9.45
N THR A 181 -4.44 -3.92 9.37
CA THR A 181 -3.64 -4.85 10.19
C THR A 181 -2.30 -5.15 9.53
N TRP A 182 -1.30 -5.56 10.32
CA TRP A 182 0.03 -5.87 9.80
C TRP A 182 0.01 -7.03 8.80
N GLU A 183 -0.88 -8.03 8.99
CA GLU A 183 -1.06 -9.16 8.07
C GLU A 183 -1.63 -8.70 6.72
N SER A 184 -2.66 -7.84 6.78
CA SER A 184 -3.26 -7.24 5.58
C SER A 184 -2.24 -6.38 4.84
N PHE A 185 -1.45 -5.58 5.56
CA PHE A 185 -0.37 -4.77 4.98
C PHE A 185 0.68 -5.65 4.31
N ALA A 186 1.16 -6.71 4.98
CA ALA A 186 2.15 -7.63 4.42
C ALA A 186 1.66 -8.36 3.16
N THR A 187 0.34 -8.60 3.04
CA THR A 187 -0.24 -9.34 1.90
C THR A 187 -0.70 -8.43 0.77
N THR A 188 -1.17 -7.22 1.07
CA THR A 188 -1.80 -6.34 0.08
C THR A 188 -0.99 -5.11 -0.26
N ARG A 189 -0.25 -4.53 0.67
CA ARG A 189 0.51 -3.28 0.50
C ARG A 189 1.97 -3.50 0.14
N LEU A 190 2.70 -4.35 0.87
CA LEU A 190 4.11 -4.63 0.55
C LEU A 190 4.37 -5.08 -0.89
N PRO A 191 3.50 -5.89 -1.53
CA PRO A 191 3.68 -6.24 -2.95
C PRO A 191 3.66 -5.04 -3.90
N LEU A 192 3.07 -3.88 -3.50
CA LEU A 192 3.08 -2.65 -4.31
C LEU A 192 4.47 -2.16 -4.62
N LEU A 193 5.39 -2.26 -3.67
CA LEU A 193 6.78 -1.81 -3.81
C LEU A 193 7.58 -2.61 -4.85
N ARG A 194 7.05 -3.76 -5.28
CA ARG A 194 7.64 -4.61 -6.33
C ARG A 194 7.02 -4.36 -7.70
N LEU A 195 6.06 -3.45 -7.79
CA LEU A 195 5.47 -3.09 -9.08
C LEU A 195 6.49 -2.38 -9.93
N LEU A 196 6.36 -2.57 -11.23
CA LEU A 196 7.24 -1.98 -12.21
C LEU A 196 6.97 -0.46 -12.30
N PRO A 197 7.99 0.35 -12.64
CA PRO A 197 7.90 1.80 -12.60
C PRO A 197 6.68 2.37 -13.32
N GLU A 198 6.35 1.86 -14.51
CA GLU A 198 5.22 2.32 -15.31
C GLU A 198 3.86 2.07 -14.63
N ILE A 199 3.72 0.94 -13.93
CA ILE A 199 2.49 0.62 -13.18
C ILE A 199 2.42 1.45 -11.91
N LEU A 200 3.57 1.64 -11.25
CA LEU A 200 3.69 2.43 -10.04
C LEU A 200 3.29 3.89 -10.30
N GLU A 201 3.77 4.48 -11.41
CA GLU A 201 3.43 5.83 -11.83
C GLU A 201 1.92 6.00 -12.10
N ALA A 202 1.31 5.04 -12.81
CA ALA A 202 -0.13 5.04 -13.06
C ALA A 202 -0.95 4.92 -11.77
N LEU A 203 -0.45 4.16 -10.79
CA LEU A 203 -1.08 3.99 -9.50
C LEU A 203 -0.93 5.26 -8.63
N GLN A 204 0.27 5.86 -8.59
CA GLN A 204 0.56 7.09 -7.87
C GLN A 204 -0.24 8.29 -8.41
N SER A 205 -0.44 8.34 -9.73
CA SER A 205 -1.26 9.37 -10.36
C SER A 205 -2.77 9.11 -10.27
N GLY A 206 -3.20 8.04 -9.58
CA GLY A 206 -4.61 7.71 -9.42
C GLY A 206 -5.33 7.22 -10.69
N LYS A 207 -4.59 7.01 -11.80
CA LYS A 207 -5.17 6.60 -13.09
C LYS A 207 -5.67 5.16 -13.09
N ILE A 208 -5.20 4.31 -12.18
CA ILE A 208 -5.60 2.91 -12.08
C ILE A 208 -5.75 2.48 -10.62
N ALA A 209 -6.78 1.67 -10.34
CA ALA A 209 -6.96 1.09 -9.01
C ALA A 209 -5.93 -0.02 -8.74
N TYR A 210 -5.52 -0.18 -7.48
CA TYR A 210 -4.53 -1.15 -7.03
C TYR A 210 -4.77 -2.58 -7.53
N THR A 211 -5.99 -3.09 -7.39
CA THR A 211 -6.33 -4.46 -7.79
C THR A 211 -6.16 -4.70 -9.30
N LYS A 212 -6.43 -3.66 -10.11
CA LYS A 212 -6.22 -3.66 -11.56
C LYS A 212 -4.72 -3.62 -11.89
N ALA A 213 -3.96 -2.73 -11.23
CA ALA A 213 -2.51 -2.62 -11.36
C ALA A 213 -1.81 -3.95 -11.04
N GLN A 214 -2.20 -4.61 -9.96
CA GLN A 214 -1.67 -5.92 -9.56
C GLN A 214 -2.00 -7.02 -10.59
N ALA A 215 -3.15 -6.98 -11.22
CA ALA A 215 -3.50 -7.96 -12.26
C ALA A 215 -2.63 -7.79 -13.51
N ILE A 216 -2.40 -6.54 -13.95
CA ILE A 216 -1.56 -6.19 -15.10
C ILE A 216 -0.08 -6.53 -14.84
N SER A 217 0.42 -6.30 -13.62
CA SER A 217 1.82 -6.58 -13.25
C SER A 217 2.23 -8.05 -13.38
N ARG A 218 1.24 -8.95 -13.49
CA ARG A 218 1.48 -10.38 -13.71
C ARG A 218 1.97 -10.70 -15.12
N LEU A 219 1.86 -9.77 -16.08
CA LEU A 219 2.44 -9.92 -17.42
C LEU A 219 3.96 -9.72 -17.34
N LYS A 220 4.71 -10.68 -17.87
CA LYS A 220 6.18 -10.61 -17.93
C LYS A 220 6.69 -9.74 -19.08
N ASP A 221 5.97 -9.78 -20.20
CA ASP A 221 6.31 -9.01 -21.41
C ASP A 221 6.03 -7.52 -21.17
N VAL A 222 7.04 -6.69 -21.38
CA VAL A 222 6.99 -5.24 -21.12
C VAL A 222 6.01 -4.53 -22.05
N ASN A 223 6.01 -4.91 -23.35
CA ASN A 223 5.18 -4.24 -24.35
C ASN A 223 3.69 -4.57 -24.12
N GLN A 224 3.36 -5.86 -23.98
CA GLN A 224 2.00 -6.30 -23.69
C GLN A 224 1.47 -5.68 -22.39
N ARG A 225 2.33 -5.50 -21.40
CA ARG A 225 1.96 -4.89 -20.13
C ARG A 225 1.65 -3.41 -20.27
N LYS A 226 2.47 -2.65 -21.02
CA LYS A 226 2.23 -1.24 -21.33
C LYS A 226 0.95 -1.05 -22.13
N GLU A 227 0.78 -1.81 -23.20
CA GLU A 227 -0.43 -1.77 -24.03
C GLU A 227 -1.70 -2.05 -23.20
N LEU A 228 -1.66 -3.09 -22.35
CA LEU A 228 -2.81 -3.39 -21.49
C LEU A 228 -3.04 -2.34 -20.43
N LEU A 229 -2.00 -1.71 -19.89
CA LEU A 229 -2.11 -0.61 -18.94
C LEU A 229 -2.78 0.61 -19.59
N GLU A 230 -2.31 1.03 -20.74
CA GLU A 230 -2.89 2.14 -21.51
C GLU A 230 -4.35 1.87 -21.91
N GLU A 231 -4.63 0.68 -22.39
CA GLU A 231 -5.98 0.26 -22.72
C GLU A 231 -6.90 0.25 -21.48
N ALA A 232 -6.41 -0.29 -20.36
CA ALA A 232 -7.18 -0.36 -19.12
C ALA A 232 -7.53 1.03 -18.55
N ILE A 233 -6.66 2.01 -18.74
CA ILE A 233 -6.87 3.40 -18.35
C ILE A 233 -7.84 4.08 -19.34
N ALA A 234 -7.59 3.97 -20.65
CA ALA A 234 -8.38 4.65 -21.67
C ALA A 234 -9.84 4.16 -21.77
N GLN A 235 -10.06 2.87 -21.53
CA GLN A 235 -11.38 2.23 -21.63
C GLN A 235 -12.02 1.95 -20.27
N GLU A 236 -11.40 2.37 -19.15
CA GLU A 236 -11.86 2.12 -17.78
C GLU A 236 -12.19 0.64 -17.50
N LEU A 237 -11.37 -0.29 -18.03
CA LEU A 237 -11.63 -1.71 -17.95
C LEU A 237 -11.88 -2.18 -16.52
N SER A 238 -12.86 -3.06 -16.35
CA SER A 238 -13.11 -3.74 -15.07
C SER A 238 -12.00 -4.74 -14.72
N LEU A 239 -11.87 -5.08 -13.43
CA LEU A 239 -10.89 -6.08 -12.98
C LEU A 239 -11.08 -7.45 -13.67
N SER A 240 -12.33 -7.84 -13.96
CA SER A 240 -12.63 -9.10 -14.68
C SER A 240 -12.07 -9.06 -16.10
N GLN A 241 -12.38 -8.00 -16.85
CA GLN A 241 -11.87 -7.83 -18.23
C GLN A 241 -10.34 -7.83 -18.28
N ILE A 242 -9.69 -7.17 -17.33
CA ILE A 242 -8.22 -7.17 -17.23
C ILE A 242 -7.70 -8.59 -16.94
N LYS A 243 -8.33 -9.34 -16.02
CA LYS A 243 -7.91 -10.72 -15.72
C LYS A 243 -8.08 -11.64 -16.94
N ASP A 244 -9.16 -11.50 -17.69
CA ASP A 244 -9.42 -12.27 -18.90
C ASP A 244 -8.37 -11.96 -19.99
N LYS A 245 -8.05 -10.68 -20.21
CA LYS A 245 -6.97 -10.27 -21.13
C LYS A 245 -5.60 -10.78 -20.70
N VAL A 246 -5.28 -10.69 -19.42
CA VAL A 246 -4.03 -11.25 -18.87
C VAL A 246 -3.97 -12.76 -19.06
N ALA A 247 -5.08 -13.48 -18.93
CA ALA A 247 -5.11 -14.92 -19.16
C ALA A 247 -4.87 -15.26 -20.65
N ILE A 248 -5.45 -14.51 -21.57
CA ILE A 248 -5.23 -14.66 -23.02
C ILE A 248 -3.78 -14.37 -23.38
N LEU A 249 -3.21 -13.26 -22.88
CA LEU A 249 -1.82 -12.87 -23.16
C LEU A 249 -0.77 -13.81 -22.54
N LYS A 250 -1.11 -14.50 -21.47
CA LYS A 250 -0.28 -15.52 -20.83
C LYS A 250 -0.40 -16.90 -21.46
N ALA A 251 -1.47 -17.14 -22.19
CA ALA A 251 -1.58 -18.39 -22.93
C ALA A 251 -0.36 -18.54 -23.84
N PRO A 252 0.34 -19.67 -23.83
CA PRO A 252 1.48 -19.88 -24.70
C PRO A 252 1.03 -19.58 -26.14
N LYS A 253 1.69 -18.62 -26.79
CA LYS A 253 1.56 -18.45 -28.23
C LYS A 253 2.05 -19.78 -28.81
N SER A 254 1.11 -20.65 -29.18
CA SER A 254 1.40 -21.84 -29.95
C SER A 254 1.86 -21.35 -31.33
N ASN A 255 3.16 -21.07 -31.44
CA ASN A 255 3.85 -21.03 -32.70
C ASN A 255 4.09 -22.48 -33.08
N ASP A 256 3.03 -23.15 -33.44
CA ASP A 256 3.06 -24.32 -34.32
C ASP A 256 1.63 -24.64 -34.69
N GLN A 257 1.43 -24.89 -35.96
CA GLN A 257 0.23 -25.49 -36.57
C GLN A 257 0.06 -26.94 -36.06
N ASN A 258 0.03 -27.13 -34.74
CA ASN A 258 -0.33 -28.37 -34.12
C ASN A 258 -1.69 -28.18 -33.46
N GLU A 259 -2.66 -29.00 -33.86
CA GLU A 259 -3.91 -29.16 -33.16
C GLU A 259 -3.71 -29.23 -31.65
N PRO A 260 -4.56 -28.61 -30.83
CA PRO A 260 -4.41 -28.62 -29.39
C PRO A 260 -4.22 -30.07 -28.91
N SER A 261 -3.21 -30.32 -28.11
CA SER A 261 -2.90 -31.68 -27.65
C SER A 261 -4.18 -32.31 -27.08
N LEU A 262 -4.41 -33.60 -27.33
CA LEU A 262 -5.56 -34.36 -26.79
C LEU A 262 -5.79 -34.10 -25.31
N LYS A 263 -4.69 -33.93 -24.56
CA LYS A 263 -4.70 -33.57 -23.11
C LYS A 263 -5.36 -32.22 -22.88
N SER A 264 -4.99 -31.19 -23.64
CA SER A 264 -5.61 -29.85 -23.56
C SER A 264 -7.07 -29.85 -23.94
N GLN A 265 -7.43 -30.61 -24.97
CA GLN A 265 -8.83 -30.75 -25.39
C GLN A 265 -9.70 -31.44 -24.30
N ILE A 266 -9.15 -32.44 -23.64
CA ILE A 266 -9.83 -33.15 -22.54
C ILE A 266 -10.04 -32.20 -21.36
N ASP A 267 -9.02 -31.44 -20.96
CA ASP A 267 -9.10 -30.46 -19.83
C ASP A 267 -10.14 -29.36 -20.12
N ASP A 268 -10.19 -28.86 -21.34
CA ASP A 268 -11.17 -27.84 -21.74
C ASP A 268 -12.60 -28.37 -21.77
N VAL A 269 -12.81 -29.58 -22.31
CA VAL A 269 -14.14 -30.24 -22.32
C VAL A 269 -14.58 -30.54 -20.88
N LEU A 270 -13.70 -30.99 -19.99
CA LEU A 270 -14.02 -31.21 -18.59
C LEU A 270 -14.37 -29.91 -17.86
N ARG A 271 -13.67 -28.81 -18.17
CA ARG A 271 -13.96 -27.49 -17.61
C ARG A 271 -15.30 -26.94 -18.09
N GLN A 272 -15.63 -27.12 -19.39
CA GLN A 272 -16.93 -26.77 -19.96
C GLN A 272 -18.06 -27.63 -19.38
N ALA A 273 -17.85 -28.93 -19.24
CA ALA A 273 -18.84 -29.84 -18.66
C ALA A 273 -19.17 -29.45 -17.21
N LYS A 274 -18.17 -29.11 -16.39
CA LYS A 274 -18.35 -28.63 -14.99
C LYS A 274 -19.17 -27.35 -14.89
N ARG A 275 -19.10 -26.47 -15.88
CA ARG A 275 -19.82 -25.17 -15.90
C ARG A 275 -21.19 -25.26 -16.63
N SER A 276 -21.47 -26.35 -17.33
CA SER A 276 -22.67 -26.50 -18.12
C SER A 276 -23.79 -27.17 -17.33
N LYS A 277 -25.05 -26.95 -17.77
CA LYS A 277 -26.24 -27.63 -17.24
C LYS A 277 -26.38 -29.10 -17.72
N VAL A 278 -25.28 -29.71 -18.16
CA VAL A 278 -25.28 -31.13 -18.58
C VAL A 278 -25.70 -32.06 -17.44
N TRP A 279 -25.47 -31.64 -16.21
CA TRP A 279 -25.82 -32.37 -14.99
C TRP A 279 -27.31 -32.38 -14.68
N ASP A 280 -28.11 -31.52 -15.30
CA ASP A 280 -29.56 -31.42 -15.10
C ASP A 280 -30.36 -32.30 -16.10
N ASP A 281 -29.68 -32.90 -17.12
CA ASP A 281 -30.29 -33.68 -18.17
C ASP A 281 -29.93 -35.19 -18.07
N ALA A 282 -30.86 -36.00 -17.70
CA ALA A 282 -30.67 -37.45 -17.47
C ALA A 282 -30.14 -38.22 -18.70
N LYS A 283 -30.47 -37.78 -19.93
CA LYS A 283 -29.94 -38.39 -21.17
C LYS A 283 -28.48 -38.04 -21.37
N LYS A 284 -28.12 -36.79 -21.12
CA LYS A 284 -26.73 -36.32 -21.24
C LYS A 284 -25.85 -36.91 -20.15
N GLN A 285 -26.34 -37.06 -18.91
CA GLN A 285 -25.64 -37.75 -17.82
C GLN A 285 -25.27 -39.20 -18.19
N ARG A 286 -26.25 -39.99 -18.74
CA ARG A 286 -25.99 -41.39 -19.17
C ARG A 286 -24.91 -41.44 -20.24
N ARG A 287 -24.92 -40.52 -21.19
CA ARG A 287 -23.91 -40.45 -22.26
C ARG A 287 -22.53 -40.06 -21.73
N LEU A 288 -22.48 -39.14 -20.78
CA LEU A 288 -21.26 -38.75 -20.12
C LEU A 288 -20.66 -39.90 -19.27
N ALA A 289 -21.50 -40.63 -18.56
CA ALA A 289 -21.09 -41.81 -17.79
C ALA A 289 -20.47 -42.90 -18.68
N LYS A 290 -21.01 -43.12 -19.88
CA LYS A 290 -20.44 -44.06 -20.84
C LYS A 290 -19.05 -43.59 -21.34
N ILE A 291 -18.92 -42.33 -21.73
CA ILE A 291 -17.62 -41.75 -22.16
C ILE A 291 -16.57 -41.83 -21.03
N LEU A 292 -16.97 -41.59 -19.80
CA LEU A 292 -16.09 -41.72 -18.66
C LEU A 292 -15.65 -43.17 -18.37
N ALA A 293 -16.55 -44.13 -18.62
CA ALA A 293 -16.23 -45.56 -18.52
C ALA A 293 -15.23 -45.97 -19.61
N ASP A 294 -15.43 -45.52 -20.84
CA ASP A 294 -14.54 -45.80 -21.97
C ASP A 294 -13.13 -45.16 -21.73
N LEU A 295 -13.09 -43.94 -21.19
CA LEU A 295 -11.84 -43.26 -20.78
C LEU A 295 -11.10 -44.00 -19.65
N LYS A 296 -11.84 -44.52 -18.65
CA LYS A 296 -11.24 -45.30 -17.55
C LYS A 296 -10.61 -46.60 -18.03
N THR A 297 -11.23 -47.27 -19.01
CA THR A 297 -10.71 -48.50 -19.62
C THR A 297 -9.39 -48.20 -20.37
N LEU A 298 -9.38 -47.12 -21.15
CA LEU A 298 -8.17 -46.66 -21.88
C LEU A 298 -7.00 -46.29 -20.96
N VAL A 299 -7.28 -45.70 -19.78
CA VAL A 299 -6.26 -45.32 -18.81
C VAL A 299 -5.79 -46.54 -17.99
N GLY A 300 -6.72 -47.49 -17.68
CA GLY A 300 -6.41 -48.71 -16.93
C GLY A 300 -5.58 -49.70 -17.74
N ASP A 301 -5.67 -49.72 -19.06
CA ASP A 301 -4.84 -50.58 -19.91
C ASP A 301 -3.42 -50.05 -20.10
N ALA A 302 -3.16 -48.79 -19.74
CA ALA A 302 -1.81 -48.17 -19.82
C ALA A 302 -0.92 -48.53 -18.61
N ASP A 303 -1.48 -48.95 -17.46
CA ASP A 303 -0.72 -49.34 -16.25
C ASP A 303 -0.33 -50.82 -16.26
N ASN A 304 -0.70 -51.60 -17.28
CA ASN A 304 -0.42 -53.03 -17.38
C ASN A 304 0.50 -53.44 -18.55
N SER A 305 1.27 -52.44 -19.14
CA SER A 305 2.20 -52.74 -20.25
C SER A 305 3.62 -52.30 -19.90
#